data_1f932a0f067786b7b1fd1b87021858da
#
_entry.id   1f932a0f067786b7b1fd1b87021858da
#
_cell.length_a   1.000
_cell.length_b   1.000
_cell.length_c   1.000
_cell.angle_alpha   90.00
_cell.angle_beta   90.00
_cell.angle_gamma   90.00
#
_symmetry.space_group_name_H-M   'P 1'
#
loop_
_entity.id
_entity.type
_entity.pdbx_description
1 polymer ?
#
loop_
_entity_poly.entity_id
_entity_poly.type
_entity_poly.pdbx_seq_one_letter_code
_entity_poly.pdbx_strand_id
1 'polypeptide(L)'
;MKHFILIIYLLIATSWTSEDYVLIHQIPFEHVKCMTTDNLGNAFVIVGNQLLQFDGGGKPKANFMEKNLGELRSVDASNPMKIELFYPDFGQIILLNSNLAVQSTINLRNLGIIQPVLSCHSMVDGYWIFDLQDYQLKKVSLDLQVAFQSGDIRKWGQEKMTPNFMLEADGFVYLNDPLNGILVFDRYGTFYKTIPIPGLKSFVPELHPNE
;
A
#
# COMPACT_ATOMS: atom_id res chain seq x y z
N MET A 1 -60.47 -26.09 -33.30
CA MET A 1 -59.02 -26.06 -33.66
C MET A 1 -58.31 -25.24 -32.61
N LYS A 2 -57.60 -25.93 -31.74
CA LYS A 2 -56.86 -25.31 -30.62
C LYS A 2 -55.43 -25.07 -31.09
N HIS A 3 -55.02 -23.80 -31.11
CA HIS A 3 -53.65 -23.44 -31.40
C HIS A 3 -52.80 -23.62 -30.14
N PHE A 4 -51.85 -24.57 -30.19
CA PHE A 4 -50.87 -24.82 -29.19
C PHE A 4 -49.69 -23.84 -29.43
N ILE A 5 -49.56 -22.82 -28.58
CA ILE A 5 -48.39 -21.91 -28.59
C ILE A 5 -47.33 -22.56 -27.71
N LEU A 6 -46.27 -23.08 -28.35
CA LEU A 6 -45.07 -23.62 -27.69
C LEU A 6 -44.18 -22.45 -27.34
N ILE A 7 -44.19 -22.04 -26.08
CA ILE A 7 -43.22 -21.06 -25.58
C ILE A 7 -41.92 -21.78 -25.25
N ILE A 8 -40.95 -21.65 -26.15
CA ILE A 8 -39.58 -22.12 -25.88
C ILE A 8 -38.92 -21.07 -24.97
N TYR A 9 -38.80 -21.38 -23.68
CA TYR A 9 -37.94 -20.66 -22.76
C TYR A 9 -36.50 -21.00 -23.09
N LEU A 10 -35.81 -20.07 -23.76
CA LEU A 10 -34.35 -20.13 -23.93
C LEU A 10 -33.72 -19.79 -22.57
N LEU A 11 -33.37 -20.82 -21.80
CA LEU A 11 -32.53 -20.72 -20.63
C LEU A 11 -31.12 -20.30 -21.10
N ILE A 12 -30.84 -19.02 -21.11
CA ILE A 12 -29.48 -18.53 -21.22
C ILE A 12 -28.82 -18.87 -19.88
N ALA A 13 -28.18 -20.03 -19.82
CA ALA A 13 -27.23 -20.34 -18.76
C ALA A 13 -26.02 -19.40 -18.96
N THR A 14 -26.01 -18.28 -18.25
CA THR A 14 -24.78 -17.52 -18.05
C THR A 14 -23.86 -18.38 -17.19
N SER A 15 -23.01 -19.15 -17.86
CA SER A 15 -21.88 -19.80 -17.19
C SER A 15 -21.00 -18.66 -16.65
N TRP A 16 -21.11 -18.39 -15.37
CA TRP A 16 -20.07 -17.67 -14.66
C TRP A 16 -18.85 -18.59 -14.72
N THR A 17 -17.91 -18.26 -15.56
CA THR A 17 -16.59 -18.87 -15.47
C THR A 17 -15.96 -18.33 -14.19
N SER A 18 -16.05 -19.11 -13.11
CA SER A 18 -15.14 -18.89 -11.98
C SER A 18 -13.73 -19.09 -12.55
N GLU A 19 -12.89 -18.06 -12.49
CA GLU A 19 -11.47 -18.27 -12.70
C GLU A 19 -11.02 -19.23 -11.61
N ASP A 20 -10.74 -20.48 -11.99
CA ASP A 20 -10.21 -21.47 -11.06
C ASP A 20 -8.77 -21.08 -10.72
N TYR A 21 -8.58 -20.53 -9.51
CA TYR A 21 -7.25 -20.27 -8.98
C TYR A 21 -6.56 -21.60 -8.72
N VAL A 22 -5.46 -21.85 -9.43
CA VAL A 22 -4.63 -23.02 -9.20
C VAL A 22 -3.49 -22.66 -8.25
N LEU A 23 -3.36 -23.39 -7.15
CA LEU A 23 -2.22 -23.23 -6.24
C LEU A 23 -0.95 -23.67 -6.97
N ILE A 24 -0.09 -22.70 -7.32
CA ILE A 24 1.16 -22.95 -8.05
C ILE A 24 2.27 -23.34 -7.07
N HIS A 25 2.36 -22.63 -5.93
CA HIS A 25 3.41 -22.83 -4.95
C HIS A 25 2.98 -22.39 -3.56
N GLN A 26 3.49 -23.06 -2.53
CA GLN A 26 3.27 -22.70 -1.14
C GLN A 26 4.62 -22.61 -0.42
N ILE A 27 4.90 -21.44 0.17
CA ILE A 27 6.11 -21.21 0.97
C ILE A 27 5.68 -20.99 2.41
N PRO A 28 6.01 -21.90 3.33
CA PRO A 28 5.65 -21.75 4.74
C PRO A 28 6.55 -20.70 5.41
N PHE A 29 5.93 -19.70 6.02
CA PHE A 29 6.59 -18.72 6.88
C PHE A 29 5.88 -18.63 8.22
N GLU A 30 6.67 -18.46 9.26
CA GLU A 30 6.17 -18.08 10.58
C GLU A 30 6.29 -16.55 10.72
N HIS A 31 5.27 -15.91 11.31
CA HIS A 31 5.30 -14.49 11.66
C HIS A 31 5.53 -13.51 10.48
N VAL A 32 4.81 -13.72 9.38
CA VAL A 32 4.77 -12.74 8.28
C VAL A 32 4.11 -11.45 8.77
N LYS A 33 4.81 -10.32 8.65
CA LYS A 33 4.28 -9.00 9.01
C LYS A 33 3.53 -8.34 7.86
N CYS A 34 4.10 -8.41 6.67
CA CYS A 34 3.59 -7.76 5.47
C CYS A 34 4.02 -8.54 4.23
N MET A 35 3.18 -8.49 3.21
CA MET A 35 3.47 -9.01 1.87
C MET A 35 2.94 -8.03 0.84
N THR A 36 3.72 -7.81 -0.22
CA THR A 36 3.30 -7.06 -1.42
C THR A 36 3.88 -7.71 -2.67
N THR A 37 3.39 -7.29 -3.83
CA THR A 37 3.91 -7.71 -5.14
C THR A 37 4.24 -6.48 -5.97
N ASP A 38 5.17 -6.63 -6.92
CA ASP A 38 5.40 -5.64 -7.96
C ASP A 38 4.65 -6.02 -9.26
N ASN A 39 4.66 -5.12 -10.23
CA ASN A 39 4.04 -5.34 -11.54
C ASN A 39 4.86 -6.27 -12.46
N LEU A 40 6.02 -6.77 -12.01
CA LEU A 40 6.86 -7.76 -12.70
C LEU A 40 6.59 -9.18 -12.20
N GLY A 41 5.64 -9.35 -11.25
CA GLY A 41 5.26 -10.63 -10.66
C GLY A 41 6.20 -11.10 -9.54
N ASN A 42 7.09 -10.25 -9.02
CA ASN A 42 7.85 -10.61 -7.82
C ASN A 42 7.01 -10.41 -6.57
N ALA A 43 7.21 -11.28 -5.57
CA ALA A 43 6.62 -11.13 -4.24
C ALA A 43 7.68 -10.70 -3.23
N PHE A 44 7.28 -9.79 -2.34
CA PHE A 44 8.11 -9.26 -1.26
C PHE A 44 7.44 -9.55 0.07
N VAL A 45 8.17 -10.20 0.98
CA VAL A 45 7.64 -10.67 2.27
C VAL A 45 8.53 -10.16 3.39
N ILE A 46 7.93 -9.49 4.39
CA ILE A 46 8.62 -9.11 5.62
C ILE A 46 8.41 -10.20 6.66
N VAL A 47 9.50 -10.85 7.06
CA VAL A 47 9.53 -11.84 8.14
C VAL A 47 10.47 -11.33 9.23
N GLY A 48 9.91 -11.06 10.41
CA GLY A 48 10.68 -10.37 11.45
C GLY A 48 11.12 -8.98 10.99
N ASN A 49 12.45 -8.77 10.82
CA ASN A 49 13.06 -7.51 10.35
C ASN A 49 13.78 -7.68 9.00
N GLN A 50 13.49 -8.78 8.30
CA GLN A 50 14.09 -9.13 7.02
C GLN A 50 13.06 -9.02 5.90
N LEU A 51 13.47 -8.40 4.78
CA LEU A 51 12.75 -8.46 3.52
C LEU A 51 13.26 -9.63 2.70
N LEU A 52 12.34 -10.46 2.20
CA LEU A 52 12.61 -11.56 1.29
C LEU A 52 11.93 -11.27 -0.06
N GLN A 53 12.63 -11.53 -1.16
CA GLN A 53 12.09 -11.39 -2.52
C GLN A 53 12.04 -12.76 -3.20
N PHE A 54 10.90 -13.01 -3.87
CA PHE A 54 10.65 -14.22 -4.66
C PHE A 54 10.23 -13.82 -6.07
N ASP A 55 10.53 -14.68 -7.05
CA ASP A 55 9.98 -14.52 -8.40
C ASP A 55 8.54 -15.06 -8.49
N GLY A 56 7.86 -14.85 -9.63
CA GLY A 56 6.49 -15.30 -9.87
C GLY A 56 6.29 -16.83 -9.77
N GLY A 57 7.35 -17.62 -9.79
CA GLY A 57 7.32 -19.06 -9.55
C GLY A 57 7.57 -19.43 -8.08
N GLY A 58 7.72 -18.47 -7.18
CA GLY A 58 8.01 -18.69 -5.75
C GLY A 58 9.46 -19.03 -5.44
N LYS A 59 10.40 -18.85 -6.39
CA LYS A 59 11.82 -19.08 -6.16
C LYS A 59 12.47 -17.87 -5.47
N PRO A 60 13.26 -18.08 -4.40
CA PRO A 60 13.98 -16.99 -3.74
C PRO A 60 14.95 -16.27 -4.70
N LYS A 61 14.93 -14.93 -4.70
CA LYS A 61 15.80 -14.08 -5.53
C LYS A 61 16.84 -13.34 -4.70
N ALA A 62 16.38 -12.60 -3.69
CA ALA A 62 17.22 -11.74 -2.86
C ALA A 62 16.63 -11.59 -1.46
N ASN A 63 17.45 -11.09 -0.55
CA ASN A 63 16.98 -10.67 0.78
C ASN A 63 17.72 -9.40 1.22
N PHE A 64 17.08 -8.65 2.11
CA PHE A 64 17.66 -7.45 2.71
C PHE A 64 17.35 -7.39 4.21
N MET A 65 18.31 -6.95 5.01
CA MET A 65 18.13 -6.72 6.44
C MET A 65 18.99 -5.53 6.87
N GLU A 66 18.37 -4.58 7.56
CA GLU A 66 19.07 -3.50 8.27
C GLU A 66 18.81 -3.65 9.78
N LYS A 67 19.88 -3.71 10.57
CA LYS A 67 19.79 -4.04 12.01
C LYS A 67 19.76 -2.80 12.92
N ASN A 68 20.18 -1.64 12.37
CA ASN A 68 20.39 -0.44 13.18
C ASN A 68 19.24 0.58 13.10
N LEU A 69 18.19 0.30 12.31
CA LEU A 69 17.09 1.23 12.08
C LEU A 69 15.78 0.86 12.80
N GLY A 70 15.85 -0.04 13.77
CA GLY A 70 14.66 -0.49 14.48
C GLY A 70 13.81 -1.45 13.66
N GLU A 71 12.50 -1.37 13.80
CA GLU A 71 11.58 -2.30 13.16
C GLU A 71 11.28 -1.90 11.70
N LEU A 72 11.46 -2.86 10.76
CA LEU A 72 10.94 -2.72 9.40
C LEU A 72 9.42 -2.83 9.43
N ARG A 73 8.73 -1.72 9.13
CA ARG A 73 7.28 -1.60 9.22
C ARG A 73 6.56 -2.01 7.96
N SER A 74 7.00 -1.49 6.82
CA SER A 74 6.35 -1.72 5.53
C SER A 74 7.35 -1.77 4.38
N VAL A 75 6.90 -2.39 3.30
CA VAL A 75 7.55 -2.40 1.99
C VAL A 75 6.53 -1.94 0.95
N ASP A 76 6.94 -1.01 0.11
CA ASP A 76 6.19 -0.60 -1.08
C ASP A 76 7.01 -0.95 -2.32
N ALA A 77 6.50 -1.88 -3.12
CA ALA A 77 7.11 -2.36 -4.36
C ALA A 77 6.32 -1.90 -5.60
N SER A 78 5.45 -0.90 -5.49
CA SER A 78 4.69 -0.32 -6.61
C SER A 78 5.61 0.15 -7.74
N ASN A 79 6.82 0.59 -7.40
CA ASN A 79 7.89 0.85 -8.35
C ASN A 79 9.01 -0.20 -8.19
N PRO A 80 9.12 -1.19 -9.10
CA PRO A 80 10.10 -2.28 -8.98
C PRO A 80 11.56 -1.83 -9.11
N MET A 81 11.81 -0.60 -9.59
CA MET A 81 13.15 -0.02 -9.68
C MET A 81 13.53 0.80 -8.45
N LYS A 82 12.56 1.09 -7.56
CA LYS A 82 12.73 1.87 -6.32
C LYS A 82 11.83 1.29 -5.24
N ILE A 83 12.21 0.14 -4.70
CA ILE A 83 11.46 -0.52 -3.62
C ILE A 83 11.70 0.27 -2.33
N GLU A 84 10.62 0.76 -1.73
CA GLU A 84 10.66 1.55 -0.51
C GLU A 84 10.54 0.65 0.72
N LEU A 85 11.46 0.79 1.67
CA LEU A 85 11.39 0.21 3.00
C LEU A 85 11.24 1.32 4.03
N PHE A 86 10.26 1.19 4.92
CA PHE A 86 9.99 2.20 5.93
C PHE A 86 10.32 1.72 7.35
N TYR A 87 11.09 2.53 8.05
CA TYR A 87 11.56 2.34 9.43
C TYR A 87 11.10 3.51 10.31
N PRO A 88 9.91 3.44 10.93
CA PRO A 88 9.34 4.55 11.71
C PRO A 88 10.15 4.92 12.94
N ASP A 89 10.76 3.96 13.63
CA ASP A 89 11.51 4.18 14.88
C ASP A 89 12.60 5.25 14.72
N PHE A 90 13.28 5.24 13.59
CA PHE A 90 14.31 6.23 13.24
C PHE A 90 13.84 7.27 12.23
N GLY A 91 12.60 7.16 11.75
CA GLY A 91 12.04 8.05 10.72
C GLY A 91 12.82 7.97 9.41
N GLN A 92 13.12 6.75 8.96
CA GLN A 92 13.91 6.54 7.75
C GLN A 92 13.19 5.74 6.69
N ILE A 93 13.44 6.12 5.45
CA ILE A 93 13.08 5.35 4.25
C ILE A 93 14.38 4.89 3.61
N ILE A 94 14.49 3.58 3.32
CA ILE A 94 15.55 3.03 2.47
C ILE A 94 14.95 2.71 1.11
N LEU A 95 15.61 3.16 0.05
CA LEU A 95 15.26 2.82 -1.32
C LEU A 95 16.21 1.76 -1.85
N LEU A 96 15.64 0.67 -2.31
CA LEU A 96 16.36 -0.45 -2.89
C LEU A 96 16.09 -0.54 -4.40
N ASN A 97 17.05 -1.06 -5.15
CA ASN A 97 16.82 -1.46 -6.54
C ASN A 97 16.16 -2.85 -6.63
N SER A 98 15.89 -3.33 -7.85
CA SER A 98 15.27 -4.63 -8.13
C SER A 98 16.05 -5.85 -7.60
N ASN A 99 17.32 -5.68 -7.22
CA ASN A 99 18.16 -6.72 -6.62
C ASN A 99 18.34 -6.54 -5.11
N LEU A 100 17.52 -5.69 -4.49
CA LEU A 100 17.58 -5.30 -3.09
C LEU A 100 18.91 -4.65 -2.65
N ALA A 101 19.65 -4.03 -3.57
CA ALA A 101 20.79 -3.20 -3.22
C ALA A 101 20.34 -1.77 -2.86
N VAL A 102 20.91 -1.19 -1.80
CA VAL A 102 20.60 0.17 -1.34
C VAL A 102 20.99 1.19 -2.41
N GLN A 103 20.04 2.01 -2.82
CA GLN A 103 20.23 3.15 -3.72
C GLN A 103 20.40 4.46 -2.92
N SER A 104 19.53 4.67 -1.94
CA SER A 104 19.54 5.86 -1.10
C SER A 104 18.81 5.65 0.22
N THR A 105 19.05 6.55 1.16
CA THR A 105 18.35 6.60 2.45
C THR A 105 17.86 8.01 2.69
N ILE A 106 16.61 8.16 3.12
CA ILE A 106 15.95 9.43 3.41
C ILE A 106 15.72 9.49 4.91
N ASN A 107 16.25 10.52 5.56
CA ASN A 107 15.96 10.80 6.97
C ASN A 107 14.82 11.83 7.05
N LEU A 108 13.64 11.39 7.41
CA LEU A 108 12.44 12.21 7.48
C LEU A 108 12.50 13.28 8.58
N ARG A 109 13.26 13.02 9.65
CA ARG A 109 13.43 14.00 10.75
C ARG A 109 14.19 15.24 10.27
N ASN A 110 15.12 15.10 9.33
CA ASN A 110 15.81 16.24 8.72
C ASN A 110 14.87 17.13 7.90
N LEU A 111 13.68 16.62 7.53
CA LEU A 111 12.63 17.34 6.81
C LEU A 111 11.54 17.88 7.75
N GLY A 112 11.74 17.82 9.08
CA GLY A 112 10.76 18.25 10.06
C GLY A 112 9.58 17.30 10.26
N ILE A 113 9.70 16.04 9.79
CA ILE A 113 8.71 14.98 9.99
C ILE A 113 9.16 14.16 11.21
N ILE A 114 8.50 14.39 12.34
CA ILE A 114 9.05 13.99 13.66
C ILE A 114 8.57 12.60 14.09
N GLN A 115 7.28 12.28 13.85
CA GLN A 115 6.69 11.01 14.24
C GLN A 115 6.00 10.34 13.05
N PRO A 116 6.78 9.99 12.00
CA PRO A 116 6.20 9.30 10.85
C PRO A 116 5.80 7.88 11.26
N VAL A 117 4.58 7.48 10.92
CA VAL A 117 4.04 6.15 11.26
C VAL A 117 3.70 5.31 10.04
N LEU A 118 3.46 5.95 8.89
CA LEU A 118 3.22 5.30 7.60
C LEU A 118 3.93 6.06 6.49
N SER A 119 4.34 5.31 5.47
CA SER A 119 4.91 5.81 4.23
C SER A 119 4.44 4.96 3.07
N CYS A 120 4.25 5.59 1.90
CA CYS A 120 4.09 4.92 0.62
C CYS A 120 4.65 5.77 -0.52
N HIS A 121 5.00 5.10 -1.61
CA HIS A 121 5.48 5.75 -2.82
C HIS A 121 4.37 6.61 -3.46
N SER A 122 4.72 7.80 -3.99
CA SER A 122 3.79 8.57 -4.79
C SER A 122 3.88 8.16 -6.26
N MET A 123 2.73 7.94 -6.90
CA MET A 123 2.66 7.53 -8.31
C MET A 123 3.20 8.60 -9.27
N VAL A 124 3.20 9.88 -8.88
CA VAL A 124 3.73 10.97 -9.70
C VAL A 124 5.22 11.17 -9.40
N ASP A 125 5.52 11.48 -8.13
CA ASP A 125 6.89 11.72 -7.66
C ASP A 125 6.95 11.73 -6.13
N GLY A 126 8.06 11.27 -5.55
CA GLY A 126 8.32 11.32 -4.10
C GLY A 126 7.51 10.34 -3.27
N TYR A 127 7.16 10.75 -2.05
CA TYR A 127 6.64 9.86 -1.01
C TYR A 127 5.55 10.54 -0.23
N TRP A 128 4.51 9.79 0.13
CA TRP A 128 3.51 10.20 1.10
C TRP A 128 3.89 9.67 2.48
N ILE A 129 3.82 10.55 3.48
CA ILE A 129 4.16 10.23 4.87
C ILE A 129 2.99 10.68 5.75
N PHE A 130 2.50 9.82 6.63
CA PHE A 130 1.62 10.25 7.70
C PHE A 130 2.42 10.51 8.96
N ASP A 131 2.43 11.78 9.40
CA ASP A 131 3.11 12.25 10.62
C ASP A 131 2.11 12.37 11.76
N LEU A 132 2.27 11.51 12.78
CA LEU A 132 1.38 11.47 13.93
C LEU A 132 1.64 12.63 14.91
N GLN A 133 2.80 13.32 14.83
CA GLN A 133 3.12 14.47 15.67
C GLN A 133 2.11 15.60 15.51
N ASP A 134 1.73 15.90 14.29
CA ASP A 134 0.79 16.97 13.95
C ASP A 134 -0.48 16.47 13.24
N TYR A 135 -0.64 15.16 13.11
CA TYR A 135 -1.77 14.50 12.45
C TYR A 135 -1.95 14.97 11.01
N GLN A 136 -0.85 14.99 10.26
CA GLN A 136 -0.85 15.45 8.88
C GLN A 136 -0.36 14.37 7.92
N LEU A 137 -1.01 14.33 6.76
CA LEU A 137 -0.48 13.69 5.57
C LEU A 137 0.46 14.69 4.89
N LYS A 138 1.71 14.29 4.67
CA LYS A 138 2.75 15.11 4.06
C LYS A 138 3.27 14.45 2.80
N LYS A 139 3.48 15.22 1.73
CA LYS A 139 4.17 14.75 0.52
C LYS A 139 5.60 15.26 0.52
N VAL A 140 6.54 14.35 0.43
CA VAL A 140 7.97 14.63 0.26
C VAL A 140 8.31 14.40 -1.20
N SER A 141 8.82 15.44 -1.88
CA SER A 141 9.26 15.39 -3.27
C SER A 141 10.61 14.68 -3.44
N LEU A 142 11.01 14.40 -4.68
CA LEU A 142 12.31 13.75 -4.97
C LEU A 142 13.52 14.60 -4.59
N ASP A 143 13.38 15.93 -4.53
CA ASP A 143 14.40 16.86 -4.03
C ASP A 143 14.39 17.03 -2.51
N LEU A 144 13.68 16.15 -1.81
CA LEU A 144 13.60 16.06 -0.36
C LEU A 144 13.05 17.35 0.28
N GLN A 145 12.00 17.90 -0.30
CA GLN A 145 11.24 19.00 0.28
C GLN A 145 9.82 18.55 0.61
N VAL A 146 9.23 19.09 1.67
CA VAL A 146 7.82 18.89 1.96
C VAL A 146 7.01 19.75 0.99
N ALA A 147 6.48 19.14 -0.06
CA ALA A 147 5.77 19.81 -1.14
C ALA A 147 4.31 20.16 -0.77
N PHE A 148 3.64 19.24 -0.05
CA PHE A 148 2.24 19.40 0.37
C PHE A 148 2.02 18.89 1.78
N GLN A 149 0.98 19.45 2.45
CA GLN A 149 0.53 19.04 3.77
C GLN A 149 -1.00 19.14 3.81
N SER A 150 -1.65 18.13 4.39
CA SER A 150 -3.11 18.07 4.48
C SER A 150 -3.73 19.06 5.48
N GLY A 151 -2.94 19.65 6.35
CA GLY A 151 -3.45 20.20 7.59
C GLY A 151 -3.82 19.11 8.61
N ASP A 152 -4.23 19.53 9.81
CA ASP A 152 -4.58 18.61 10.92
C ASP A 152 -5.86 17.83 10.59
N ILE A 153 -5.74 16.53 10.40
CA ILE A 153 -6.83 15.61 10.00
C ILE A 153 -7.91 15.52 11.08
N ARG A 154 -7.60 15.77 12.36
CA ARG A 154 -8.58 15.74 13.47
C ARG A 154 -9.70 16.77 13.28
N LYS A 155 -9.47 17.84 12.54
CA LYS A 155 -10.49 18.85 12.21
C LYS A 155 -11.67 18.29 11.41
N TRP A 156 -11.53 17.12 10.82
CA TRP A 156 -12.60 16.43 10.07
C TRP A 156 -13.28 15.33 10.93
N GLY A 157 -13.23 15.45 12.26
CA GLY A 157 -13.95 14.56 13.18
C GLY A 157 -13.19 13.31 13.61
N GLN A 158 -11.89 13.25 13.34
CA GLN A 158 -11.03 12.09 13.64
C GLN A 158 -10.19 12.34 14.90
N GLU A 159 -10.83 12.44 16.07
CA GLU A 159 -10.14 12.79 17.33
C GLU A 159 -9.09 11.75 17.76
N LYS A 160 -9.35 10.47 17.48
CA LYS A 160 -8.42 9.37 17.76
C LYS A 160 -8.13 8.61 16.47
N MET A 161 -6.86 8.46 16.16
CA MET A 161 -6.41 7.76 14.96
C MET A 161 -5.31 6.75 15.31
N THR A 162 -5.42 5.58 14.70
CA THR A 162 -4.39 4.52 14.74
C THR A 162 -4.16 3.98 13.35
N PRO A 163 -3.75 4.82 12.41
CA PRO A 163 -3.62 4.41 11.01
C PRO A 163 -2.57 3.30 10.87
N ASN A 164 -2.89 2.30 10.05
CA ASN A 164 -2.09 1.09 9.94
C ASN A 164 -1.64 0.77 8.52
N PHE A 165 -2.25 1.40 7.49
CA PHE A 165 -1.94 1.15 6.09
C PHE A 165 -2.21 2.40 5.25
N MET A 166 -1.38 2.62 4.23
CA MET A 166 -1.52 3.74 3.29
C MET A 166 -1.04 3.33 1.91
N LEU A 167 -1.72 3.80 0.87
CA LEU A 167 -1.31 3.68 -0.52
C LEU A 167 -1.83 4.86 -1.35
N GLU A 168 -1.19 5.13 -2.50
CA GLU A 168 -1.72 6.00 -3.55
C GLU A 168 -2.21 5.15 -4.74
N ALA A 169 -3.42 5.44 -5.22
CA ALA A 169 -4.01 4.84 -6.42
C ALA A 169 -4.95 5.83 -7.09
N ASP A 170 -4.99 5.86 -8.43
CA ASP A 170 -5.88 6.69 -9.25
C ASP A 170 -5.89 8.19 -8.88
N GLY A 171 -4.73 8.71 -8.44
CA GLY A 171 -4.58 10.10 -8.04
C GLY A 171 -5.16 10.44 -6.67
N PHE A 172 -5.49 9.43 -5.87
CA PHE A 172 -5.93 9.59 -4.48
C PHE A 172 -5.00 8.85 -3.53
N VAL A 173 -4.81 9.42 -2.34
CA VAL A 173 -4.12 8.77 -1.23
C VAL A 173 -5.17 8.23 -0.27
N TYR A 174 -5.04 6.95 0.04
CA TYR A 174 -5.93 6.22 0.93
C TYR A 174 -5.19 5.91 2.22
N LEU A 175 -5.65 6.46 3.32
CA LEU A 175 -5.13 6.24 4.66
C LEU A 175 -6.13 5.38 5.45
N ASN A 176 -5.77 4.12 5.71
CA ASN A 176 -6.62 3.23 6.49
C ASN A 176 -6.42 3.47 7.99
N ASP A 177 -7.50 3.75 8.66
CA ASP A 177 -7.58 3.79 10.11
C ASP A 177 -8.62 2.76 10.58
N PRO A 178 -8.23 1.69 11.29
CA PRO A 178 -9.15 0.67 11.76
C PRO A 178 -10.28 1.19 12.66
N LEU A 179 -10.13 2.35 13.27
CA LEU A 179 -11.18 2.96 14.11
C LEU A 179 -12.19 3.75 13.27
N ASN A 180 -11.71 4.45 12.26
CA ASN A 180 -12.50 5.47 11.55
C ASN A 180 -12.86 5.08 10.11
N GLY A 181 -12.20 4.06 9.55
CA GLY A 181 -12.34 3.65 8.15
C GLY A 181 -11.22 4.21 7.28
N ILE A 182 -11.45 4.33 5.98
CA ILE A 182 -10.44 4.76 5.02
C ILE A 182 -10.65 6.26 4.73
N LEU A 183 -9.67 7.07 5.10
CA LEU A 183 -9.63 8.49 4.75
C LEU A 183 -9.01 8.63 3.36
N VAL A 184 -9.68 9.39 2.50
CA VAL A 184 -9.27 9.61 1.11
C VAL A 184 -8.85 11.06 0.94
N PHE A 185 -7.68 11.27 0.33
CA PHE A 185 -7.12 12.57 0.02
C PHE A 185 -6.83 12.65 -1.47
N ASP A 186 -6.90 13.84 -2.04
CA ASP A 186 -6.46 14.07 -3.41
C ASP A 186 -4.92 14.10 -3.53
N ARG A 187 -4.42 14.20 -4.76
CA ARG A 187 -2.98 14.30 -5.08
C ARG A 187 -2.25 15.48 -4.45
N TYR A 188 -2.97 16.43 -3.85
CA TYR A 188 -2.42 17.61 -3.17
C TYR A 188 -2.52 17.48 -1.64
N GLY A 189 -2.97 16.32 -1.14
CA GLY A 189 -3.16 16.06 0.28
C GLY A 189 -4.40 16.73 0.86
N THR A 190 -5.34 17.19 0.03
CA THR A 190 -6.62 17.74 0.49
C THR A 190 -7.56 16.59 0.82
N PHE A 191 -8.17 16.65 2.02
CA PHE A 191 -9.17 15.66 2.42
C PHE A 191 -10.37 15.68 1.48
N TYR A 192 -10.74 14.51 0.97
CA TYR A 192 -11.86 14.35 0.04
C TYR A 192 -13.10 13.72 0.71
N LYS A 193 -12.92 12.54 1.33
CA LYS A 193 -14.01 11.82 2.01
C LYS A 193 -13.46 10.75 2.95
N THR A 194 -14.35 10.20 3.78
CA THR A 194 -14.11 8.97 4.52
C THR A 194 -14.98 7.85 3.95
N ILE A 195 -14.40 6.67 3.72
CA ILE A 195 -15.12 5.43 3.42
C ILE A 195 -15.29 4.70 4.75
N PRO A 196 -16.53 4.55 5.29
CA PRO A 196 -16.76 4.08 6.65
C PRO A 196 -16.70 2.55 6.75
N ILE A 197 -15.53 1.97 6.56
CA ILE A 197 -15.26 0.52 6.68
C ILE A 197 -14.22 0.32 7.79
N PRO A 198 -14.62 0.25 9.06
CA PRO A 198 -13.68 0.05 10.16
C PRO A 198 -13.18 -1.40 10.22
N GLY A 199 -12.08 -1.60 10.96
CA GLY A 199 -11.53 -2.92 11.26
C GLY A 199 -10.63 -3.52 10.19
N LEU A 200 -10.37 -2.82 9.08
CA LEU A 200 -9.48 -3.32 8.03
C LEU A 200 -8.02 -3.27 8.50
N LYS A 201 -7.26 -4.30 8.13
CA LYS A 201 -5.80 -4.33 8.28
C LYS A 201 -5.09 -3.71 7.07
N SER A 202 -5.59 -4.02 5.88
CA SER A 202 -5.13 -3.51 4.59
C SER A 202 -6.23 -3.74 3.56
N PHE A 203 -6.10 -3.16 2.38
CA PHE A 203 -6.99 -3.37 1.24
C PHE A 203 -6.21 -3.18 -0.06
N VAL A 204 -6.75 -3.70 -1.13
CA VAL A 204 -6.26 -3.43 -2.49
C VAL A 204 -7.40 -2.71 -3.20
N PRO A 205 -7.19 -1.50 -3.74
CA PRO A 205 -8.19 -0.86 -4.56
C PRO A 205 -8.32 -1.66 -5.86
N GLU A 206 -9.55 -1.96 -6.26
CA GLU A 206 -9.80 -2.48 -7.60
C GLU A 206 -9.62 -1.33 -8.58
N LEU A 207 -8.57 -1.40 -9.38
CA LEU A 207 -8.34 -0.44 -10.45
C LEU A 207 -9.28 -0.84 -11.60
N HIS A 208 -10.38 -0.10 -11.77
CA HIS A 208 -11.16 -0.26 -12.98
C HIS A 208 -10.31 0.24 -14.16
N PRO A 209 -9.99 -0.61 -15.14
CA PRO A 209 -9.33 -0.15 -16.35
C PRO A 209 -10.35 0.74 -17.09
N ASN A 210 -10.16 2.05 -16.96
CA ASN A 210 -10.77 3.13 -17.74
C ASN A 210 -12.29 2.98 -18.04
N GLU A 211 -13.10 3.68 -17.27
CA GLU A 211 -14.29 4.31 -17.87
C GLU A 211 -13.90 5.65 -18.52
#